data_afbdb54dc08380db5e7e2aae10181a51
#
_entry.id   afbdb54dc08380db5e7e2aae10181a51
#
_cell.length_a   1.000
_cell.length_b   1.000
_cell.length_c   1.000
_cell.angle_alpha   90.00
_cell.angle_beta   90.00
_cell.angle_gamma   90.00
#
_symmetry.space_group_name_H-M   'P 1'
#
loop_
_entity.id
_entity.type
_entity.pdbx_description
1 polymer ?
#
loop_
_entity_poly.entity_id
_entity_poly.type
_entity_poly.pdbx_seq_one_letter_code
_entity_poly.pdbx_strand_id
1 'polypeptide(L)'
;MIKEKKCKGNGLALGYGCGKMVNVSNRVYGLGKSCCYANWLMTSENGKIKMQKSLLKVQKPRIELENATKAHIEKKGIAGALLITKTVVHAYVRKRDVGKPCISCGCNWNSEFQAGHHYSANSFTTLRFNLDNIAGQCQKCNLFQDGNFDNYALNLPNRIGVERYNE
;
A
#
# COMPACT_ATOMS: atom_id res chain seq x y z
N MET A 1 -24.68 34.41 8.51
CA MET A 1 -23.62 35.00 9.38
C MET A 1 -22.78 33.88 9.95
N ILE A 2 -21.46 33.98 9.85
CA ILE A 2 -20.51 33.03 10.41
C ILE A 2 -20.43 33.28 11.92
N LYS A 3 -20.79 32.28 12.74
CA LYS A 3 -20.73 32.40 14.20
C LYS A 3 -19.29 32.25 14.68
N GLU A 4 -18.78 33.28 15.36
CA GLU A 4 -17.48 33.26 15.99
C GLU A 4 -17.56 33.20 17.51
N LYS A 5 -16.61 32.57 18.17
CA LYS A 5 -16.44 32.55 19.62
C LYS A 5 -14.97 32.65 20.01
N LYS A 6 -14.70 33.19 21.21
CA LYS A 6 -13.33 33.28 21.74
C LYS A 6 -12.70 31.90 21.91
N CYS A 7 -11.44 31.77 21.53
CA CYS A 7 -10.59 30.61 21.81
C CYS A 7 -10.23 30.61 23.30
N LYS A 8 -10.99 29.87 24.11
CA LYS A 8 -10.79 29.85 25.58
C LYS A 8 -10.39 28.49 26.14
N GLY A 9 -10.53 27.44 25.36
CA GLY A 9 -10.49 26.07 25.85
C GLY A 9 -11.71 25.74 26.73
N ASN A 10 -12.11 24.48 26.76
CA ASN A 10 -13.12 23.94 27.65
C ASN A 10 -12.83 22.47 27.97
N GLY A 11 -13.44 21.96 29.04
CA GLY A 11 -13.24 20.58 29.48
C GLY A 11 -11.74 20.26 29.65
N LEU A 12 -11.25 19.23 28.93
CA LEU A 12 -9.87 18.75 29.01
C LEU A 12 -8.82 19.78 28.52
N ALA A 13 -9.24 20.83 27.84
CA ALA A 13 -8.36 21.88 27.30
C ALA A 13 -8.55 23.25 27.99
N LEU A 14 -9.12 23.25 29.18
CA LEU A 14 -9.28 24.47 29.95
C LEU A 14 -7.91 25.13 30.22
N GLY A 15 -7.82 26.46 30.04
CA GLY A 15 -6.59 27.21 30.24
C GLY A 15 -5.66 27.33 29.03
N TYR A 16 -5.91 26.61 27.94
CA TYR A 16 -5.04 26.65 26.75
C TYR A 16 -5.44 27.68 25.67
N GLY A 17 -6.47 28.50 25.90
CA GLY A 17 -6.98 29.43 24.92
C GLY A 17 -6.20 30.72 24.82
N CYS A 18 -6.02 31.31 23.62
CA CYS A 18 -5.37 32.58 23.36
C CYS A 18 -6.33 33.80 23.31
N GLY A 19 -7.63 33.60 23.52
CA GLY A 19 -8.64 34.66 23.50
C GLY A 19 -9.08 35.15 22.12
N LYS A 20 -8.40 34.79 21.04
CA LYS A 20 -8.75 35.21 19.67
C LYS A 20 -10.14 34.73 19.26
N MET A 21 -10.86 35.52 18.47
CA MET A 21 -12.10 35.12 17.84
C MET A 21 -11.85 34.09 16.76
N VAL A 22 -12.56 33.00 16.77
CA VAL A 22 -12.44 31.91 15.79
C VAL A 22 -13.81 31.38 15.43
N ASN A 23 -13.95 30.98 14.18
CA ASN A 23 -15.17 30.35 13.67
C ASN A 23 -15.51 29.11 14.51
N VAL A 24 -16.77 28.96 14.88
CA VAL A 24 -17.24 27.86 15.72
C VAL A 24 -16.95 26.50 15.09
N SER A 25 -17.04 26.36 13.76
CA SER A 25 -16.71 25.13 13.02
C SER A 25 -15.22 24.77 13.07
N ASN A 26 -14.34 25.74 13.33
CA ASN A 26 -12.88 25.56 13.42
C ASN A 26 -12.39 25.45 14.87
N ARG A 27 -13.24 24.98 15.78
CA ARG A 27 -12.89 24.80 17.18
C ARG A 27 -13.00 23.34 17.61
N VAL A 28 -12.06 22.93 18.45
CA VAL A 28 -12.06 21.61 19.12
C VAL A 28 -11.76 21.85 20.59
N TYR A 29 -12.57 21.32 21.50
CA TYR A 29 -12.50 21.61 22.94
C TYR A 29 -12.42 23.12 23.26
N GLY A 30 -13.16 23.92 22.50
CA GLY A 30 -13.14 25.38 22.67
C GLY A 30 -11.89 26.10 22.15
N LEU A 31 -10.88 25.37 21.66
CA LEU A 31 -9.63 25.90 21.07
C LEU A 31 -9.77 26.02 19.56
N GLY A 32 -9.19 27.08 18.98
CA GLY A 32 -9.06 27.20 17.52
C GLY A 32 -8.07 26.18 16.98
N LYS A 33 -8.44 25.50 15.88
CA LYS A 33 -7.56 24.50 15.22
C LYS A 33 -6.26 25.10 14.71
N SER A 34 -6.32 26.34 14.22
CA SER A 34 -5.17 27.05 13.65
C SER A 34 -4.31 27.79 14.68
N CYS A 35 -4.70 27.85 15.96
CA CYS A 35 -3.94 28.57 16.98
C CYS A 35 -3.52 27.69 18.17
N CYS A 36 -4.46 27.30 19.04
CA CYS A 36 -4.12 26.69 20.33
C CYS A 36 -4.30 25.18 20.38
N TYR A 37 -5.08 24.59 19.47
CA TYR A 37 -5.39 23.16 19.52
C TYR A 37 -4.12 22.28 19.28
N ALA A 38 -3.28 22.66 18.33
CA ALA A 38 -2.03 21.94 18.08
C ALA A 38 -1.08 21.99 19.27
N ASN A 39 -0.94 23.19 19.89
CA ASN A 39 -0.14 23.35 21.10
C ASN A 39 -0.67 22.50 22.26
N TRP A 40 -1.98 22.50 22.48
CA TRP A 40 -2.60 21.66 23.50
C TRP A 40 -2.35 20.17 23.26
N LEU A 41 -2.43 19.69 22.01
CA LEU A 41 -2.12 18.31 21.68
C LEU A 41 -0.70 17.90 22.02
N MET A 42 0.27 18.82 21.84
CA MET A 42 1.68 18.53 22.05
C MET A 42 2.12 18.70 23.49
N THR A 43 1.54 19.66 24.23
CA THR A 43 2.05 20.07 25.55
C THR A 43 1.24 19.49 26.71
N SER A 44 -0.07 19.29 26.56
CA SER A 44 -0.90 18.75 27.65
C SER A 44 -0.92 17.21 27.64
N GLU A 45 -1.02 16.63 28.84
CA GLU A 45 -1.14 15.16 28.98
C GLU A 45 -2.38 14.61 28.25
N ASN A 46 -3.54 15.25 28.44
CA ASN A 46 -4.78 14.88 27.73
C ASN A 46 -4.66 15.04 26.21
N GLY A 47 -3.93 16.03 25.74
CA GLY A 47 -3.64 16.23 24.32
C GLY A 47 -2.80 15.11 23.73
N LYS A 48 -1.72 14.73 24.43
CA LYS A 48 -0.84 13.61 24.03
C LYS A 48 -1.59 12.29 23.98
N ILE A 49 -2.42 12.00 25.00
CA ILE A 49 -3.29 10.80 25.01
C ILE A 49 -4.24 10.79 23.81
N LYS A 50 -4.86 11.95 23.49
CA LYS A 50 -5.75 12.06 22.33
C LYS A 50 -5.01 11.84 21.01
N MET A 51 -3.84 12.40 20.87
CA MET A 51 -2.98 12.21 19.68
C MET A 51 -2.58 10.74 19.52
N GLN A 52 -2.16 10.09 20.59
CA GLN A 52 -1.81 8.68 20.60
C GLN A 52 -2.99 7.78 20.22
N LYS A 53 -4.20 8.04 20.79
CA LYS A 53 -5.42 7.31 20.39
C LYS A 53 -5.77 7.50 18.91
N SER A 54 -5.52 8.66 18.34
CA SER A 54 -5.76 8.93 16.92
C SER A 54 -4.76 8.16 16.03
N LEU A 55 -3.48 8.12 16.42
CA LEU A 55 -2.44 7.34 15.73
C LEU A 55 -2.75 5.83 15.76
N LEU A 56 -3.16 5.31 16.92
CA LEU A 56 -3.55 3.90 17.04
C LEU A 56 -4.75 3.54 16.15
N LYS A 57 -5.73 4.43 15.99
CA LYS A 57 -6.85 4.20 15.06
C LYS A 57 -6.39 4.08 13.60
N VAL A 58 -5.41 4.89 13.19
CA VAL A 58 -4.85 4.82 11.82
C VAL A 58 -4.02 3.54 11.63
N GLN A 59 -3.30 3.11 12.66
CA GLN A 59 -2.44 1.92 12.60
C GLN A 59 -3.21 0.60 12.77
N LYS A 60 -4.40 0.63 13.36
CA LYS A 60 -5.19 -0.57 13.67
C LYS A 60 -5.39 -1.52 12.48
N PRO A 61 -5.81 -1.05 11.28
CA PRO A 61 -5.96 -1.94 10.12
C PRO A 61 -4.66 -2.63 9.70
N ARG A 62 -3.52 -1.93 9.81
CA ARG A 62 -2.21 -2.48 9.52
C ARG A 62 -1.82 -3.57 10.51
N ILE A 63 -2.01 -3.33 11.81
CA ILE A 63 -1.72 -4.30 12.87
C ILE A 63 -2.61 -5.55 12.73
N GLU A 64 -3.88 -5.37 12.41
CA GLU A 64 -4.82 -6.49 12.17
C GLU A 64 -4.37 -7.33 10.96
N LEU A 65 -3.95 -6.71 9.86
CA LEU A 65 -3.42 -7.39 8.70
C LEU A 65 -2.12 -8.15 9.02
N GLU A 66 -1.19 -7.53 9.74
CA GLU A 66 0.07 -8.16 10.17
C GLU A 66 -0.19 -9.38 11.06
N ASN A 67 -1.14 -9.28 12.01
CA ASN A 67 -1.49 -10.38 12.90
C ASN A 67 -2.19 -11.53 12.14
N ALA A 68 -3.11 -11.21 11.22
CA ALA A 68 -3.76 -12.22 10.38
C ALA A 68 -2.73 -12.95 9.49
N THR A 69 -1.75 -12.23 8.95
CA THR A 69 -0.66 -12.79 8.15
C THR A 69 0.21 -13.73 8.99
N LYS A 70 0.61 -13.32 10.21
CA LYS A 70 1.37 -14.17 11.13
C LYS A 70 0.62 -15.46 11.48
N ALA A 71 -0.65 -15.35 11.86
CA ALA A 71 -1.49 -16.51 12.18
C ALA A 71 -1.63 -17.48 10.99
N HIS A 72 -1.72 -16.95 9.75
CA HIS A 72 -1.78 -17.77 8.55
C HIS A 72 -0.46 -18.51 8.29
N ILE A 73 0.69 -17.83 8.50
CA ILE A 73 2.03 -18.44 8.37
C ILE A 73 2.23 -19.52 9.44
N GLU A 74 1.88 -19.24 10.69
CA GLU A 74 1.96 -20.20 11.79
C GLU A 74 1.13 -21.45 11.51
N LYS A 75 -0.08 -21.29 11.00
CA LYS A 75 -0.98 -22.40 10.68
C LYS A 75 -0.53 -23.23 9.48
N LYS A 76 0.00 -22.61 8.43
CA LYS A 76 0.36 -23.26 7.16
C LYS A 76 1.87 -23.34 6.90
N GLY A 77 2.69 -22.80 7.80
CA GLY A 77 4.15 -22.80 7.66
C GLY A 77 4.62 -22.12 6.36
N ILE A 78 5.68 -22.66 5.76
CA ILE A 78 6.31 -22.13 4.54
C ILE A 78 5.31 -22.01 3.39
N ALA A 79 4.42 -23.00 3.22
CA ALA A 79 3.41 -22.96 2.16
C ALA A 79 2.47 -21.74 2.29
N GLY A 80 2.10 -21.39 3.53
CA GLY A 80 1.30 -20.18 3.79
C GLY A 80 2.03 -18.89 3.46
N ALA A 81 3.31 -18.81 3.83
CA ALA A 81 4.15 -17.67 3.50
C ALA A 81 4.31 -17.48 1.99
N LEU A 82 4.58 -18.56 1.25
CA LEU A 82 4.69 -18.54 -0.20
C LEU A 82 3.40 -18.07 -0.88
N LEU A 83 2.23 -18.50 -0.39
CA LEU A 83 0.94 -18.08 -0.94
C LEU A 83 0.70 -16.57 -0.75
N ILE A 84 0.97 -16.05 0.44
CA ILE A 84 0.85 -14.62 0.72
C ILE A 84 1.81 -13.83 -0.16
N THR A 85 3.08 -14.22 -0.22
CA THR A 85 4.10 -13.55 -1.04
C THR A 85 3.69 -13.55 -2.52
N LYS A 86 3.22 -14.69 -3.05
CA LYS A 86 2.70 -14.78 -4.41
C LYS A 86 1.58 -13.76 -4.67
N THR A 87 0.62 -13.66 -3.76
CA THR A 87 -0.51 -12.73 -3.90
C THR A 87 -0.04 -11.29 -3.98
N VAL A 88 0.87 -10.89 -3.10
CA VAL A 88 1.42 -9.52 -3.05
C VAL A 88 2.25 -9.21 -4.29
N VAL A 89 3.19 -10.10 -4.66
CA VAL A 89 4.06 -9.92 -5.83
C VAL A 89 3.24 -9.85 -7.13
N HIS A 90 2.27 -10.75 -7.30
CA HIS A 90 1.42 -10.74 -8.50
C HIS A 90 0.55 -9.47 -8.57
N ALA A 91 0.02 -9.00 -7.45
CA ALA A 91 -0.72 -7.73 -7.41
C ALA A 91 0.17 -6.54 -7.77
N TYR A 92 1.39 -6.51 -7.24
CA TYR A 92 2.38 -5.49 -7.57
C TYR A 92 2.71 -5.47 -9.07
N VAL A 93 3.03 -6.64 -9.67
CA VAL A 93 3.38 -6.75 -11.10
C VAL A 93 2.21 -6.29 -11.98
N ARG A 94 0.98 -6.72 -11.68
CA ARG A 94 -0.21 -6.26 -12.43
C ARG A 94 -0.37 -4.74 -12.35
N LYS A 95 -0.10 -4.13 -11.19
CA LYS A 95 -0.16 -2.68 -11.01
C LYS A 95 0.98 -1.95 -11.74
N ARG A 96 2.22 -2.48 -11.65
CA ARG A 96 3.42 -1.94 -12.32
C ARG A 96 3.25 -1.90 -13.85
N ASP A 97 2.59 -2.91 -14.40
CA ASP A 97 2.49 -3.12 -15.84
C ASP A 97 1.14 -2.67 -16.44
N VAL A 98 0.32 -1.93 -15.67
CA VAL A 98 -0.90 -1.29 -16.19
C VAL A 98 -0.56 -0.43 -17.43
N GLY A 99 -1.31 -0.64 -18.50
CA GLY A 99 -1.13 0.06 -19.78
C GLY A 99 0.02 -0.43 -20.65
N LYS A 100 0.90 -1.32 -20.16
CA LYS A 100 1.94 -1.94 -20.99
C LYS A 100 1.36 -3.12 -21.77
N PRO A 101 1.81 -3.35 -23.03
CA PRO A 101 1.35 -4.49 -23.81
C PRO A 101 1.79 -5.81 -23.18
N CYS A 102 1.12 -6.90 -23.57
CA CYS A 102 1.51 -8.26 -23.18
C CYS A 102 2.97 -8.52 -23.51
N ILE A 103 3.73 -9.00 -22.53
CA ILE A 103 5.17 -9.27 -22.70
C ILE A 103 5.45 -10.25 -23.84
N SER A 104 4.58 -11.24 -24.07
CA SER A 104 4.79 -12.25 -25.07
C SER A 104 4.23 -11.85 -26.45
N CYS A 105 2.94 -11.56 -26.57
CA CYS A 105 2.31 -11.35 -27.87
C CYS A 105 2.09 -9.88 -28.25
N GLY A 106 2.41 -8.94 -27.38
CA GLY A 106 2.26 -7.52 -27.64
C GLY A 106 0.81 -7.00 -27.69
N CYS A 107 -0.20 -7.82 -27.36
CA CYS A 107 -1.59 -7.33 -27.36
C CYS A 107 -1.78 -6.24 -26.30
N ASN A 108 -2.72 -5.33 -26.57
CA ASN A 108 -3.04 -4.23 -25.67
C ASN A 108 -3.45 -4.72 -24.27
N TRP A 109 -3.01 -3.98 -23.26
CA TRP A 109 -3.36 -4.25 -21.87
C TRP A 109 -4.88 -4.23 -21.64
N ASN A 110 -5.33 -5.14 -20.76
CA ASN A 110 -6.68 -5.12 -20.18
C ASN A 110 -6.63 -5.57 -18.71
N SER A 111 -7.75 -5.44 -18.00
CA SER A 111 -7.86 -5.76 -16.57
C SER A 111 -7.68 -7.26 -16.25
N GLU A 112 -7.72 -8.15 -17.24
CA GLU A 112 -7.56 -9.60 -17.08
C GLU A 112 -6.10 -10.05 -17.17
N PHE A 113 -5.16 -9.12 -17.40
CA PHE A 113 -3.73 -9.46 -17.43
C PHE A 113 -3.29 -10.08 -16.12
N GLN A 114 -2.44 -11.07 -16.24
CA GLN A 114 -1.87 -11.84 -15.16
C GLN A 114 -0.38 -11.54 -14.99
N ALA A 115 0.16 -11.88 -13.83
CA ALA A 115 1.60 -11.86 -13.61
C ALA A 115 2.19 -13.20 -14.12
N GLY A 116 2.69 -13.19 -15.34
CA GLY A 116 3.32 -14.34 -15.97
C GLY A 116 4.81 -14.42 -15.66
N HIS A 117 5.34 -15.62 -15.48
CA HIS A 117 6.75 -15.88 -15.24
C HIS A 117 7.46 -16.25 -16.55
N HIS A 118 8.69 -15.73 -16.75
CA HIS A 118 9.59 -16.22 -17.80
C HIS A 118 10.05 -17.63 -17.46
N TYR A 119 10.81 -17.79 -16.39
CA TYR A 119 11.17 -19.10 -15.84
C TYR A 119 10.16 -19.55 -14.81
N SER A 120 9.66 -20.77 -14.96
CA SER A 120 8.63 -21.36 -14.08
C SER A 120 8.99 -21.21 -12.58
N ALA A 121 8.05 -20.70 -11.81
CA ALA A 121 8.19 -20.55 -10.36
C ALA A 121 8.38 -21.88 -9.61
N ASN A 122 7.98 -23.01 -10.20
CA ASN A 122 8.14 -24.32 -9.62
C ASN A 122 9.50 -24.94 -9.90
N SER A 123 10.01 -24.74 -11.12
CA SER A 123 11.31 -25.28 -11.55
C SER A 123 12.48 -24.40 -11.06
N PHE A 124 12.28 -23.08 -11.00
CA PHE A 124 13.30 -22.11 -10.61
C PHE A 124 12.86 -21.35 -9.36
N THR A 125 12.97 -22.00 -8.21
CA THR A 125 12.47 -21.47 -6.93
C THR A 125 13.12 -20.16 -6.50
N THR A 126 14.39 -19.92 -6.87
CA THR A 126 15.13 -18.67 -6.62
C THR A 126 14.56 -17.50 -7.41
N LEU A 127 14.02 -17.75 -8.59
CA LEU A 127 13.42 -16.74 -9.47
C LEU A 127 11.91 -16.55 -9.24
N ARG A 128 11.31 -17.34 -8.34
CA ARG A 128 9.86 -17.36 -8.09
C ARG A 128 9.27 -15.98 -7.82
N PHE A 129 9.98 -15.13 -7.11
CA PHE A 129 9.54 -13.79 -6.74
C PHE A 129 10.47 -12.70 -7.27
N ASN A 130 11.39 -13.05 -8.16
CA ASN A 130 12.22 -12.07 -8.83
C ASN A 130 11.36 -11.23 -9.78
N LEU A 131 11.37 -9.91 -9.61
CA LEU A 131 10.54 -8.99 -10.38
C LEU A 131 10.95 -8.87 -11.85
N ASP A 132 12.18 -9.24 -12.19
CA ASP A 132 12.66 -9.29 -13.57
C ASP A 132 12.21 -10.57 -14.28
N ASN A 133 11.90 -11.62 -13.52
CA ASN A 133 11.34 -12.86 -14.03
C ASN A 133 9.81 -12.80 -14.23
N ILE A 134 9.15 -11.71 -13.81
CA ILE A 134 7.68 -11.64 -13.80
C ILE A 134 7.20 -10.38 -14.50
N ALA A 135 6.34 -10.53 -15.52
CA ALA A 135 5.75 -9.40 -16.23
C ALA A 135 4.25 -9.59 -16.52
N GLY A 136 3.60 -8.47 -16.85
CA GLY A 136 2.19 -8.46 -17.29
C GLY A 136 1.99 -9.24 -18.57
N GLN A 137 1.16 -10.27 -18.54
CA GLN A 137 0.90 -11.18 -19.65
C GLN A 137 -0.59 -11.39 -19.81
N CYS A 138 -1.09 -11.44 -21.07
CA CYS A 138 -2.50 -11.74 -21.32
C CYS A 138 -2.83 -13.19 -20.96
N GLN A 139 -4.07 -13.42 -20.62
CA GLN A 139 -4.56 -14.74 -20.21
C GLN A 139 -4.27 -15.84 -21.27
N LYS A 140 -4.40 -15.50 -22.57
CA LYS A 140 -4.11 -16.42 -23.67
C LYS A 140 -2.67 -16.92 -23.62
N CYS A 141 -1.69 -16.02 -23.50
CA CYS A 141 -0.27 -16.41 -23.46
C CYS A 141 0.07 -17.15 -22.16
N ASN A 142 -0.44 -16.64 -21.01
CA ASN A 142 -0.05 -17.18 -19.71
C ASN A 142 -0.65 -18.56 -19.41
N LEU A 143 -1.93 -18.79 -19.77
CA LEU A 143 -2.64 -20.03 -19.40
C LEU A 143 -2.77 -21.04 -20.53
N PHE A 144 -2.93 -20.57 -21.78
CA PHE A 144 -3.26 -21.46 -22.90
C PHE A 144 -2.10 -21.69 -23.87
N GLN A 145 -0.97 -21.01 -23.67
CA GLN A 145 0.24 -21.15 -24.49
C GLN A 145 1.50 -21.38 -23.61
N ASP A 146 1.34 -22.02 -22.46
CA ASP A 146 2.42 -22.36 -21.53
C ASP A 146 3.39 -21.20 -21.25
N GLY A 147 2.83 -19.99 -21.10
CA GLY A 147 3.61 -18.75 -20.90
C GLY A 147 4.13 -18.13 -22.19
N ASN A 148 3.99 -18.79 -23.36
CA ASN A 148 4.52 -18.33 -24.66
C ASN A 148 5.98 -17.89 -24.53
N PHE A 149 6.82 -18.83 -24.08
CA PHE A 149 8.17 -18.64 -23.57
C PHE A 149 9.09 -17.95 -24.57
N ASP A 150 9.11 -18.39 -25.83
CA ASP A 150 10.04 -17.85 -26.83
C ASP A 150 9.82 -16.35 -27.07
N ASN A 151 8.56 -15.96 -27.25
CA ASN A 151 8.19 -14.56 -27.40
C ASN A 151 8.39 -13.76 -26.11
N TYR A 152 8.21 -14.38 -24.94
CA TYR A 152 8.52 -13.74 -23.66
C TYR A 152 10.02 -13.42 -23.60
N ALA A 153 10.89 -14.39 -23.90
CA ALA A 153 12.35 -14.23 -23.89
C ALA A 153 12.80 -13.12 -24.82
N LEU A 154 12.26 -13.06 -26.05
CA LEU A 154 12.59 -12.02 -27.03
C LEU A 154 12.26 -10.60 -26.56
N ASN A 155 11.18 -10.44 -25.80
CA ASN A 155 10.72 -9.12 -25.37
C ASN A 155 11.21 -8.73 -23.97
N LEU A 156 11.74 -9.66 -23.18
CA LEU A 156 12.16 -9.42 -21.81
C LEU A 156 13.27 -8.38 -21.70
N PRO A 157 14.35 -8.41 -22.53
CA PRO A 157 15.40 -7.39 -22.48
C PRO A 157 14.88 -5.97 -22.70
N ASN A 158 13.88 -5.80 -23.57
CA ASN A 158 13.25 -4.51 -23.81
C ASN A 158 12.39 -4.05 -22.61
N ARG A 159 11.86 -4.99 -21.82
CA ARG A 159 11.01 -4.69 -20.66
C ARG A 159 11.79 -4.30 -19.42
N ILE A 160 12.92 -4.98 -19.15
CA ILE A 160 13.70 -4.80 -17.91
C ILE A 160 15.05 -4.08 -18.15
N GLY A 161 15.49 -3.93 -19.39
CA GLY A 161 16.81 -3.45 -19.77
C GLY A 161 17.80 -4.60 -20.05
N VAL A 162 18.65 -4.40 -21.07
CA VAL A 162 19.62 -5.43 -21.52
C VAL A 162 20.63 -5.75 -20.42
N GLU A 163 21.06 -4.76 -19.66
CA GLU A 163 22.03 -4.94 -18.57
C GLU A 163 21.48 -5.91 -17.51
N ARG A 164 20.27 -5.66 -17.04
CA ARG A 164 19.59 -6.52 -16.03
C ARG A 164 19.21 -7.89 -16.56
N TYR A 165 19.04 -8.02 -17.86
CA TYR A 165 18.76 -9.31 -18.48
C TYR A 165 19.99 -10.22 -18.49
N ASN A 166 21.21 -9.64 -18.55
CA ASN A 166 22.48 -10.34 -18.59
C ASN A 166 23.07 -10.66 -17.20
N GLU A 167 22.50 -10.14 -16.13
CA GLU A 167 22.85 -10.45 -14.74
C GLU A 167 22.23 -11.79 -14.29
#